data_cb9a832bd0e6459c7ecba4a1aaa28951
#
_entry.id   cb9a832bd0e6459c7ecba4a1aaa28951
#
_cell.length_a   1.000
_cell.length_b   1.000
_cell.length_c   1.000
_cell.angle_alpha   90.00
_cell.angle_beta   90.00
_cell.angle_gamma   90.00
#
_symmetry.space_group_name_H-M   'P 1'
#
loop_
_entity.id
_entity.type
_entity.pdbx_description
1 polymer ?
#
loop_
_entity_poly.entity_id
_entity_poly.type
_entity_poly.pdbx_seq_one_letter_code
_entity_poly.pdbx_strand_id
1 'polypeptide(L)'
;MMNSLKLLVVSPEINPSNRKARSIPVLNPFDRYGRVFFFSWLGFMVAFLSWYAFPPLLTVTIRKDLHMTQQQVANSNIVALLATFLVRFIAGPLCDRFGPRLVFIGLLLCGSIPTAMAGLVTTPNGLIALRFFVGILGGTFVPCQVWCTGFFDKNIVGTANSLAAGWGNAGGGITYFVMPAIYDSLVHSQGLAPHKAWRVAYIVPFIIIVVLALCMLLICEDTPTGKWSERHIWMKENNESQANIVNLMSGSPSTRPSGPPSINISTPQSEKKGAQTPQMVDPEAQAVGQVDILRADTVVAPSRKEVMNVLLSLSTAAVAIPYACSFGSELAINSILGEFYSKNFPDMSQTESGRWAAMFGLLNVVFRPAGGFIADMLYKYTGAVWSKKVLLSFLGVVMGAFQLAIGLADPRSEATMFGLTAGLAFFLEACNGTNFAVVPHVHPFANGAVSGAVGGMGNLGGIIFAIIFRYNETHYSRSLWIIGVISIAANLAVSWIRPVPKSQMMRQ
;
A
#
# COMPACT_ATOMS: atom_id res chain seq x y z
N MET A 1 18.63 22.59 5.17
CA MET A 1 18.56 21.94 3.85
C MET A 1 19.71 20.96 3.61
N MET A 2 20.98 21.33 3.80
CA MET A 2 22.15 20.44 3.57
C MET A 2 22.19 19.19 4.48
N ASN A 3 21.71 19.27 5.72
CA ASN A 3 21.61 18.11 6.63
C ASN A 3 20.50 17.12 6.23
N SER A 4 19.42 17.60 5.59
CA SER A 4 18.32 16.72 5.14
C SER A 4 18.72 15.88 3.92
N LEU A 5 19.55 16.42 3.01
CA LEU A 5 20.03 15.67 1.84
C LEU A 5 21.04 14.58 2.23
N LYS A 6 21.82 14.79 3.28
CA LYS A 6 22.71 13.75 3.80
C LYS A 6 21.96 12.52 4.31
N LEU A 7 20.75 12.69 4.87
CA LEU A 7 19.92 11.59 5.36
C LEU A 7 19.46 10.63 4.24
N LEU A 8 19.47 11.07 2.98
CA LEU A 8 19.11 10.24 1.83
C LEU A 8 20.24 9.27 1.41
N VAL A 9 21.48 9.57 1.82
CA VAL A 9 22.68 8.82 1.38
C VAL A 9 23.38 8.11 2.54
N VAL A 10 23.35 8.69 3.74
CA VAL A 10 24.03 8.14 4.92
C VAL A 10 23.17 7.03 5.54
N SER A 11 23.84 6.02 6.12
CA SER A 11 23.17 4.97 6.90
C SER A 11 22.28 5.58 7.99
N PRO A 12 21.05 5.08 8.17
CA PRO A 12 20.06 5.70 9.05
C PRO A 12 20.42 5.52 10.53
N GLU A 13 19.98 6.47 11.36
CA GLU A 13 19.94 6.25 12.80
C GLU A 13 18.95 5.12 13.14
N ILE A 14 19.38 4.18 13.94
CA ILE A 14 18.64 2.98 14.30
C ILE A 14 18.01 3.16 15.68
N ASN A 15 16.74 2.85 15.81
CA ASN A 15 16.06 2.80 17.10
C ASN A 15 16.59 1.58 17.91
N PRO A 16 17.20 1.79 19.09
CA PRO A 16 17.81 0.70 19.85
C PRO A 16 16.79 -0.33 20.36
N SER A 17 15.53 0.05 20.58
CA SER A 17 14.51 -0.83 21.13
C SER A 17 13.97 -1.87 20.12
N ASN A 18 13.88 -1.49 18.82
CA ASN A 18 13.26 -2.34 17.81
C ASN A 18 14.11 -2.50 16.53
N ARG A 19 15.30 -1.93 16.50
CA ARG A 19 16.25 -1.90 15.38
C ARG A 19 15.72 -1.33 14.07
N LYS A 20 14.61 -0.59 14.10
CA LYS A 20 14.06 0.08 12.94
C LYS A 20 14.76 1.40 12.65
N ALA A 21 14.84 1.76 11.36
CA ALA A 21 15.45 2.99 10.92
C ALA A 21 14.57 4.21 11.20
N ARG A 22 15.19 5.33 11.62
CA ARG A 22 14.55 6.63 11.85
C ARG A 22 14.65 7.59 10.66
N SER A 23 15.35 7.20 9.59
CA SER A 23 15.40 7.90 8.30
C SER A 23 15.44 6.90 7.15
N ILE A 24 15.13 7.36 5.93
CA ILE A 24 15.08 6.52 4.74
C ILE A 24 16.30 6.84 3.87
N PRO A 25 17.31 5.94 3.76
CA PRO A 25 18.47 6.15 2.89
C PRO A 25 18.11 5.81 1.42
N VAL A 26 17.29 6.67 0.82
CA VAL A 26 16.65 6.47 -0.49
C VAL A 26 17.67 6.24 -1.61
N LEU A 27 18.81 6.94 -1.55
CA LEU A 27 19.85 6.91 -2.57
C LEU A 27 21.03 5.98 -2.23
N ASN A 28 20.90 5.18 -1.16
CA ASN A 28 21.95 4.25 -0.73
C ASN A 28 21.46 2.79 -0.70
N PRO A 29 21.40 2.13 -1.87
CA PRO A 29 21.00 0.71 -1.95
C PRO A 29 22.05 -0.27 -1.37
N PHE A 30 23.25 0.22 -1.05
CA PHE A 30 24.31 -0.60 -0.42
C PHE A 30 24.08 -0.75 1.09
N ASP A 31 23.45 0.25 1.72
CA ASP A 31 23.00 0.14 3.10
C ASP A 31 21.86 -0.88 3.19
N ARG A 32 21.81 -1.61 4.30
CA ARG A 32 20.83 -2.64 4.60
C ARG A 32 19.37 -2.14 4.51
N TYR A 33 19.08 -0.98 5.10
CA TYR A 33 17.74 -0.38 5.09
C TYR A 33 17.42 0.24 3.74
N GLY A 34 18.39 0.89 3.13
CA GLY A 34 18.24 1.45 1.79
C GLY A 34 18.04 0.38 0.74
N ARG A 35 18.73 -0.76 0.85
CA ARG A 35 18.56 -1.91 -0.04
C ARG A 35 17.14 -2.49 0.03
N VAL A 36 16.61 -2.71 1.24
CA VAL A 36 15.24 -3.20 1.41
C VAL A 36 14.23 -2.19 0.87
N PHE A 37 14.42 -0.91 1.14
CA PHE A 37 13.57 0.13 0.57
C PHE A 37 13.63 0.13 -0.97
N PHE A 38 14.83 0.07 -1.55
CA PHE A 38 15.04 0.04 -3.00
C PHE A 38 14.32 -1.15 -3.65
N PHE A 39 14.52 -2.37 -3.14
CA PHE A 39 13.88 -3.55 -3.69
C PHE A 39 12.37 -3.60 -3.42
N SER A 40 11.88 -2.97 -2.36
CA SER A 40 10.45 -2.88 -2.09
C SER A 40 9.72 -2.09 -3.18
N TRP A 41 10.16 -0.86 -3.49
CA TRP A 41 9.50 -0.06 -4.52
C TRP A 41 9.81 -0.55 -5.94
N LEU A 42 11.03 -0.98 -6.21
CA LEU A 42 11.40 -1.47 -7.54
C LEU A 42 10.67 -2.78 -7.87
N GLY A 43 10.57 -3.70 -6.90
CA GLY A 43 9.81 -4.94 -7.05
C GLY A 43 8.35 -4.68 -7.38
N PHE A 44 7.75 -3.74 -6.66
CA PHE A 44 6.37 -3.34 -6.91
C PHE A 44 6.22 -2.62 -8.26
N MET A 45 7.16 -1.74 -8.65
CA MET A 45 7.16 -1.06 -9.93
C MET A 45 7.24 -2.04 -11.11
N VAL A 46 8.14 -3.01 -11.06
CA VAL A 46 8.30 -4.02 -12.10
C VAL A 46 7.06 -4.93 -12.20
N ALA A 47 6.48 -5.31 -11.06
CA ALA A 47 5.23 -6.07 -11.02
C ALA A 47 4.08 -5.28 -11.67
N PHE A 48 3.95 -4.00 -11.37
CA PHE A 48 2.92 -3.14 -11.95
C PHE A 48 3.17 -2.83 -13.41
N LEU A 49 4.42 -2.61 -13.82
CA LEU A 49 4.78 -2.48 -15.23
C LEU A 49 4.29 -3.69 -16.03
N SER A 50 4.48 -4.90 -15.51
CA SER A 50 4.04 -6.14 -16.15
C SER A 50 2.53 -6.33 -16.09
N TRP A 51 1.89 -6.00 -14.97
CA TRP A 51 0.43 -6.07 -14.81
C TRP A 51 -0.29 -5.12 -15.79
N TYR A 52 0.23 -3.91 -15.96
CA TYR A 52 -0.27 -2.90 -16.89
C TYR A 52 0.31 -3.01 -18.32
N ALA A 53 1.12 -4.04 -18.62
CA ALA A 53 1.70 -4.21 -19.96
C ALA A 53 0.67 -4.45 -21.07
N PHE A 54 -0.52 -4.96 -20.72
CA PHE A 54 -1.60 -5.24 -21.68
C PHE A 54 -2.32 -3.99 -22.18
N PRO A 55 -2.82 -3.06 -21.34
CA PRO A 55 -3.60 -1.91 -21.80
C PRO A 55 -3.01 -1.12 -22.94
N PRO A 56 -1.72 -0.76 -23.01
CA PRO A 56 -1.17 0.02 -24.13
C PRO A 56 -1.28 -0.67 -25.49
N LEU A 57 -1.16 -1.99 -25.53
CA LEU A 57 -1.24 -2.78 -26.76
C LEU A 57 -2.64 -3.37 -27.00
N LEU A 58 -3.46 -3.45 -25.94
CA LEU A 58 -4.75 -4.12 -25.97
C LEU A 58 -5.80 -3.35 -26.80
N THR A 59 -5.78 -2.02 -26.72
CA THR A 59 -6.79 -1.16 -27.34
C THR A 59 -6.80 -1.25 -28.87
N VAL A 60 -5.65 -1.42 -29.49
CA VAL A 60 -5.50 -1.46 -30.95
C VAL A 60 -4.94 -2.78 -31.42
N THR A 61 -3.70 -3.10 -31.05
CA THR A 61 -2.91 -4.21 -31.63
C THR A 61 -3.51 -5.58 -31.27
N ILE A 62 -3.64 -5.88 -29.99
CA ILE A 62 -4.13 -7.18 -29.52
C ILE A 62 -5.61 -7.37 -29.86
N ARG A 63 -6.39 -6.29 -29.72
CA ARG A 63 -7.81 -6.31 -30.07
C ARG A 63 -8.05 -6.69 -31.53
N LYS A 64 -7.25 -6.12 -32.46
CA LYS A 64 -7.34 -6.46 -33.88
C LYS A 64 -6.89 -7.89 -34.17
N ASP A 65 -5.78 -8.31 -33.58
CA ASP A 65 -5.21 -9.66 -33.80
C ASP A 65 -6.12 -10.78 -33.27
N LEU A 66 -6.76 -10.58 -32.11
CA LEU A 66 -7.65 -11.55 -31.49
C LEU A 66 -9.15 -11.32 -31.82
N HIS A 67 -9.49 -10.35 -32.68
CA HIS A 67 -10.87 -10.00 -33.01
C HIS A 67 -11.76 -9.73 -31.79
N MET A 68 -11.26 -9.02 -30.79
CA MET A 68 -11.96 -8.75 -29.53
C MET A 68 -12.99 -7.62 -29.66
N THR A 69 -14.14 -7.83 -29.02
CA THR A 69 -15.13 -6.75 -28.81
C THR A 69 -14.67 -5.82 -27.69
N GLN A 70 -15.20 -4.58 -27.69
CA GLN A 70 -14.94 -3.61 -26.63
C GLN A 70 -15.33 -4.17 -25.23
N GLN A 71 -16.43 -4.90 -25.19
CA GLN A 71 -16.91 -5.54 -23.97
C GLN A 71 -15.94 -6.61 -23.44
N GLN A 72 -15.31 -7.39 -24.32
CA GLN A 72 -14.31 -8.38 -23.94
C GLN A 72 -13.04 -7.72 -23.39
N VAL A 73 -12.62 -6.57 -23.95
CA VAL A 73 -11.52 -5.76 -23.42
C VAL A 73 -11.84 -5.29 -22.01
N ALA A 74 -13.04 -4.71 -21.79
CA ALA A 74 -13.47 -4.26 -20.46
C ALA A 74 -13.52 -5.42 -19.46
N ASN A 75 -14.09 -6.57 -19.85
CA ASN A 75 -14.15 -7.77 -19.00
C ASN A 75 -12.76 -8.27 -18.62
N SER A 76 -11.78 -8.20 -19.53
CA SER A 76 -10.41 -8.62 -19.23
C SER A 76 -9.75 -7.76 -18.16
N ASN A 77 -10.05 -6.45 -18.13
CA ASN A 77 -9.60 -5.53 -17.07
C ASN A 77 -10.24 -5.86 -15.72
N ILE A 78 -11.57 -6.08 -15.70
CA ILE A 78 -12.31 -6.45 -14.48
C ILE A 78 -11.78 -7.76 -13.89
N VAL A 79 -11.54 -8.76 -14.75
CA VAL A 79 -11.03 -10.08 -14.32
C VAL A 79 -9.62 -9.98 -13.73
N ALA A 80 -8.74 -9.15 -14.28
CA ALA A 80 -7.41 -8.89 -13.72
C ALA A 80 -7.48 -8.21 -12.34
N LEU A 81 -8.40 -7.25 -12.16
CA LEU A 81 -8.67 -6.61 -10.87
C LEU A 81 -9.23 -7.60 -9.84
N LEU A 82 -10.13 -8.49 -10.26
CA LEU A 82 -10.69 -9.53 -9.40
C LEU A 82 -9.60 -10.50 -8.88
N ALA A 83 -8.71 -10.94 -9.75
CA ALA A 83 -7.58 -11.76 -9.33
C ALA A 83 -6.68 -11.03 -8.32
N THR A 84 -6.37 -9.77 -8.58
CA THR A 84 -5.58 -8.94 -7.66
C THR A 84 -6.29 -8.78 -6.31
N PHE A 85 -7.60 -8.55 -6.31
CA PHE A 85 -8.41 -8.51 -5.09
C PHE A 85 -8.26 -9.78 -4.25
N LEU A 86 -8.47 -10.94 -4.86
CA LEU A 86 -8.38 -12.24 -4.19
C LEU A 86 -6.97 -12.51 -3.64
N VAL A 87 -5.94 -12.25 -4.45
CA VAL A 87 -4.55 -12.52 -4.08
C VAL A 87 -4.11 -11.62 -2.92
N ARG A 88 -4.55 -10.38 -2.82
CA ARG A 88 -4.20 -9.49 -1.70
C ARG A 88 -4.71 -9.99 -0.36
N PHE A 89 -5.89 -10.57 -0.30
CA PHE A 89 -6.41 -11.20 0.92
C PHE A 89 -5.59 -12.42 1.35
N ILE A 90 -5.04 -13.17 0.40
CA ILE A 90 -4.18 -14.33 0.65
C ILE A 90 -2.76 -13.87 1.03
N ALA A 91 -2.21 -12.91 0.32
CA ALA A 91 -0.85 -12.41 0.52
C ALA A 91 -0.64 -11.79 1.92
N GLY A 92 -1.66 -11.14 2.48
CA GLY A 92 -1.59 -10.55 3.81
C GLY A 92 -1.22 -11.55 4.91
N PRO A 93 -2.05 -12.54 5.19
CA PRO A 93 -1.75 -13.60 6.16
C PRO A 93 -0.48 -14.40 5.83
N LEU A 94 -0.16 -14.58 4.54
CA LEU A 94 1.11 -15.22 4.14
C LEU A 94 2.32 -14.37 4.55
N CYS A 95 2.27 -13.04 4.43
CA CYS A 95 3.32 -12.14 4.91
C CYS A 95 3.52 -12.26 6.42
N ASP A 96 2.43 -12.32 7.19
CA ASP A 96 2.51 -12.47 8.65
C ASP A 96 3.12 -13.83 9.05
N ARG A 97 2.89 -14.89 8.26
CA ARG A 97 3.37 -16.24 8.53
C ARG A 97 4.79 -16.50 8.03
N PHE A 98 5.08 -16.21 6.78
CA PHE A 98 6.31 -16.57 6.08
C PHE A 98 7.29 -15.41 5.88
N GLY A 99 6.86 -14.20 6.18
CA GLY A 99 7.61 -12.97 5.98
C GLY A 99 7.38 -12.33 4.61
N PRO A 100 7.47 -10.99 4.55
CA PRO A 100 7.14 -10.23 3.34
C PRO A 100 8.11 -10.51 2.18
N ARG A 101 9.41 -10.72 2.44
CA ARG A 101 10.40 -10.99 1.40
C ARG A 101 10.06 -12.24 0.59
N LEU A 102 9.85 -13.37 1.26
CA LEU A 102 9.56 -14.65 0.58
C LEU A 102 8.22 -14.61 -0.15
N VAL A 103 7.20 -13.99 0.45
CA VAL A 103 5.89 -13.81 -0.20
C VAL A 103 6.01 -12.93 -1.44
N PHE A 104 6.81 -11.86 -1.37
CA PHE A 104 7.05 -10.99 -2.52
C PHE A 104 7.68 -11.75 -3.69
N ILE A 105 8.77 -12.47 -3.42
CA ILE A 105 9.46 -13.30 -4.42
C ILE A 105 8.51 -14.34 -5.01
N GLY A 106 7.74 -15.02 -4.15
CA GLY A 106 6.75 -16.01 -4.59
C GLY A 106 5.69 -15.43 -5.53
N LEU A 107 5.14 -14.26 -5.22
CA LEU A 107 4.16 -13.57 -6.07
C LEU A 107 4.76 -13.11 -7.40
N LEU A 108 6.01 -12.59 -7.39
CA LEU A 108 6.73 -12.21 -8.60
C LEU A 108 6.93 -13.41 -9.52
N LEU A 109 7.45 -14.53 -8.98
CA LEU A 109 7.70 -15.74 -9.76
C LEU A 109 6.39 -16.39 -10.25
N CYS A 110 5.36 -16.49 -9.40
CA CYS A 110 4.07 -17.01 -9.81
C CYS A 110 3.41 -16.17 -10.92
N GLY A 111 3.53 -14.84 -10.86
CA GLY A 111 2.97 -13.94 -11.88
C GLY A 111 3.84 -13.82 -13.13
N SER A 112 5.13 -14.15 -13.06
CA SER A 112 6.02 -14.14 -14.23
C SER A 112 5.66 -15.26 -15.23
N ILE A 113 5.20 -16.41 -14.75
CA ILE A 113 4.79 -17.54 -15.60
C ILE A 113 3.69 -17.13 -16.59
N PRO A 114 2.51 -16.63 -16.16
CA PRO A 114 1.48 -16.20 -17.11
C PRO A 114 1.95 -15.01 -17.97
N THR A 115 2.85 -14.15 -17.49
CA THR A 115 3.44 -13.09 -18.32
C THR A 115 4.22 -13.68 -19.50
N ALA A 116 5.04 -14.70 -19.27
CA ALA A 116 5.74 -15.41 -20.34
C ALA A 116 4.80 -16.15 -21.30
N MET A 117 3.66 -16.63 -20.79
CA MET A 117 2.65 -17.33 -21.57
C MET A 117 1.83 -16.41 -22.50
N ALA A 118 2.00 -15.09 -22.45
CA ALA A 118 1.27 -14.16 -23.33
C ALA A 118 1.45 -14.50 -24.82
N GLY A 119 2.61 -15.05 -25.20
CA GLY A 119 2.89 -15.54 -26.55
C GLY A 119 2.00 -16.70 -27.04
N LEU A 120 1.39 -17.45 -26.13
CA LEU A 120 0.58 -18.63 -26.45
C LEU A 120 -0.91 -18.31 -26.69
N VAL A 121 -1.32 -17.06 -26.46
CA VAL A 121 -2.73 -16.67 -26.56
C VAL A 121 -3.15 -16.53 -28.02
N THR A 122 -4.22 -17.25 -28.38
CA THR A 122 -4.81 -17.26 -29.72
C THR A 122 -6.29 -16.87 -29.75
N THR A 123 -6.94 -16.79 -28.58
CA THR A 123 -8.38 -16.50 -28.47
C THR A 123 -8.67 -15.40 -27.46
N PRO A 124 -9.79 -14.65 -27.61
CA PRO A 124 -10.21 -13.64 -26.64
C PRO A 124 -10.36 -14.21 -25.20
N ASN A 125 -10.99 -15.37 -25.06
CA ASN A 125 -11.19 -16.02 -23.77
C ASN A 125 -9.86 -16.48 -23.15
N GLY A 126 -8.90 -16.93 -23.97
CA GLY A 126 -7.55 -17.25 -23.55
C GLY A 126 -6.84 -16.03 -22.97
N LEU A 127 -7.01 -14.84 -23.58
CA LEU A 127 -6.47 -13.59 -23.05
C LEU A 127 -7.12 -13.20 -21.70
N ILE A 128 -8.42 -13.34 -21.58
CA ILE A 128 -9.14 -13.04 -20.32
C ILE A 128 -8.65 -13.96 -19.21
N ALA A 129 -8.51 -15.26 -19.48
CA ALA A 129 -7.96 -16.22 -18.52
C ALA A 129 -6.50 -15.90 -18.16
N LEU A 130 -5.65 -15.60 -19.14
CA LEU A 130 -4.27 -15.20 -18.91
C LEU A 130 -4.17 -13.96 -18.00
N ARG A 131 -4.99 -12.95 -18.25
CA ARG A 131 -5.01 -11.72 -17.46
C ARG A 131 -5.46 -11.93 -16.02
N PHE A 132 -6.31 -12.94 -15.76
CA PHE A 132 -6.61 -13.37 -14.40
C PHE A 132 -5.33 -13.81 -13.68
N PHE A 133 -4.52 -14.67 -14.27
CA PHE A 133 -3.29 -15.16 -13.65
C PHE A 133 -2.20 -14.07 -13.56
N VAL A 134 -2.07 -13.20 -14.56
CA VAL A 134 -1.19 -12.02 -14.49
C VAL A 134 -1.61 -11.08 -13.34
N GLY A 135 -2.90 -11.06 -13.00
CA GLY A 135 -3.45 -10.34 -11.85
C GLY A 135 -2.79 -10.67 -10.50
N ILE A 136 -2.13 -11.84 -10.38
CA ILE A 136 -1.34 -12.24 -9.20
C ILE A 136 -0.25 -11.21 -8.88
N LEU A 137 0.36 -10.60 -9.90
CA LEU A 137 1.37 -9.55 -9.73
C LEU A 137 0.87 -8.34 -8.92
N GLY A 138 -0.43 -8.03 -9.01
CA GLY A 138 -1.02 -6.95 -8.23
C GLY A 138 -1.06 -7.23 -6.71
N GLY A 139 -0.84 -8.47 -6.29
CA GLY A 139 -0.67 -8.88 -4.90
C GLY A 139 0.64 -8.40 -4.26
N THR A 140 1.66 -8.08 -5.07
CA THR A 140 2.99 -7.64 -4.62
C THR A 140 2.98 -6.34 -3.83
N PHE A 141 1.93 -5.55 -3.95
CA PHE A 141 1.70 -4.37 -3.12
C PHE A 141 1.72 -4.70 -1.62
N VAL A 142 1.12 -5.82 -1.21
CA VAL A 142 1.01 -6.19 0.21
C VAL A 142 2.39 -6.45 0.83
N PRO A 143 3.23 -7.36 0.31
CA PRO A 143 4.56 -7.56 0.87
C PRO A 143 5.46 -6.32 0.74
N CYS A 144 5.32 -5.48 -0.28
CA CYS A 144 6.02 -4.19 -0.37
C CYS A 144 5.75 -3.32 0.87
N GLN A 145 4.47 -3.14 1.25
CA GLN A 145 4.09 -2.32 2.41
C GLN A 145 4.49 -2.96 3.74
N VAL A 146 4.29 -4.27 3.88
CA VAL A 146 4.66 -5.01 5.11
C VAL A 146 6.18 -4.99 5.33
N TRP A 147 6.96 -5.12 4.27
CA TRP A 147 8.41 -5.12 4.35
C TRP A 147 8.96 -3.74 4.75
N CYS A 148 8.47 -2.67 4.15
CA CYS A 148 8.79 -1.30 4.57
C CYS A 148 8.40 -1.07 6.03
N THR A 149 7.20 -1.47 6.45
CA THR A 149 6.73 -1.33 7.84
C THR A 149 7.64 -2.10 8.82
N GLY A 150 8.22 -3.21 8.39
CA GLY A 150 9.17 -4.00 9.17
C GLY A 150 10.51 -3.31 9.43
N PHE A 151 10.97 -2.46 8.51
CA PHE A 151 12.30 -1.84 8.56
C PHE A 151 12.30 -0.37 9.05
N PHE A 152 11.17 0.35 8.95
CA PHE A 152 11.09 1.78 9.29
C PHE A 152 10.24 2.04 10.54
N ASP A 153 10.68 3.01 11.35
CA ASP A 153 10.04 3.36 12.62
C ASP A 153 8.69 4.07 12.40
N LYS A 154 7.81 3.99 13.41
CA LYS A 154 6.45 4.58 13.41
C LYS A 154 6.41 6.07 13.02
N ASN A 155 7.48 6.81 13.29
CA ASN A 155 7.60 8.24 12.97
C ASN A 155 7.79 8.54 11.48
N ILE A 156 8.25 7.55 10.68
CA ILE A 156 8.54 7.72 9.25
C ILE A 156 7.91 6.62 8.39
N VAL A 157 7.19 5.68 9.00
CA VAL A 157 6.60 4.54 8.29
C VAL A 157 5.59 4.97 7.22
N GLY A 158 4.85 6.04 7.48
CA GLY A 158 3.93 6.60 6.49
C GLY A 158 4.65 7.12 5.25
N THR A 159 5.74 7.85 5.45
CA THR A 159 6.61 8.32 4.36
C THR A 159 7.22 7.14 3.60
N ALA A 160 7.77 6.14 4.30
CA ALA A 160 8.39 4.98 3.66
C ALA A 160 7.38 4.18 2.83
N ASN A 161 6.21 3.88 3.40
CA ASN A 161 5.15 3.13 2.73
C ASN A 161 4.57 3.88 1.52
N SER A 162 4.30 5.18 1.68
CA SER A 162 3.72 6.00 0.61
C SER A 162 4.72 6.25 -0.53
N LEU A 163 6.00 6.43 -0.21
CA LEU A 163 7.07 6.59 -1.19
C LEU A 163 7.26 5.29 -1.99
N ALA A 164 7.37 4.14 -1.31
CA ALA A 164 7.50 2.84 -1.96
C ALA A 164 6.27 2.52 -2.82
N ALA A 165 5.06 2.83 -2.35
CA ALA A 165 3.84 2.63 -3.11
C ALA A 165 3.70 3.59 -4.30
N GLY A 166 4.02 4.87 -4.13
CA GLY A 166 3.92 5.87 -5.19
C GLY A 166 4.90 5.59 -6.33
N TRP A 167 6.15 5.29 -6.00
CA TRP A 167 7.17 4.92 -6.99
C TRP A 167 6.86 3.56 -7.64
N GLY A 168 6.34 2.61 -6.86
CA GLY A 168 5.89 1.33 -7.40
C GLY A 168 4.72 1.48 -8.39
N ASN A 169 3.70 2.27 -8.07
CA ASN A 169 2.58 2.54 -8.97
C ASN A 169 3.00 3.23 -10.28
N ALA A 170 4.10 3.98 -10.29
CA ALA A 170 4.64 4.59 -11.50
C ALA A 170 4.91 3.55 -12.61
N GLY A 171 5.13 2.28 -12.26
CA GLY A 171 5.24 1.18 -13.24
C GLY A 171 4.04 1.11 -14.18
N GLY A 172 2.83 1.41 -13.69
CA GLY A 172 1.63 1.48 -14.52
C GLY A 172 1.65 2.62 -15.56
N GLY A 173 2.24 3.77 -15.23
CA GLY A 173 2.44 4.88 -16.17
C GLY A 173 3.61 4.61 -17.14
N ILE A 174 4.73 4.13 -16.61
CA ILE A 174 5.94 3.84 -17.39
C ILE A 174 5.66 2.82 -18.51
N THR A 175 4.80 1.85 -18.26
CA THR A 175 4.46 0.80 -19.23
C THR A 175 3.86 1.34 -20.53
N TYR A 176 3.14 2.49 -20.47
CA TYR A 176 2.58 3.14 -21.66
C TYR A 176 3.65 3.70 -22.62
N PHE A 177 4.87 3.90 -22.12
CA PHE A 177 6.01 4.28 -22.96
C PHE A 177 6.84 3.05 -23.34
N VAL A 178 7.08 2.13 -22.41
CA VAL A 178 7.97 1.00 -22.58
C VAL A 178 7.41 -0.06 -23.53
N MET A 179 6.15 -0.48 -23.33
CA MET A 179 5.58 -1.58 -24.12
C MET A 179 5.37 -1.23 -25.59
N PRO A 180 4.85 -0.04 -25.96
CA PRO A 180 4.80 0.37 -27.35
C PRO A 180 6.19 0.50 -27.98
N ALA A 181 7.17 1.06 -27.27
CA ALA A 181 8.53 1.19 -27.78
C ALA A 181 9.20 -0.17 -28.08
N ILE A 182 8.98 -1.18 -27.20
CA ILE A 182 9.43 -2.55 -27.45
C ILE A 182 8.72 -3.12 -28.69
N TYR A 183 7.40 -2.97 -28.77
CA TYR A 183 6.61 -3.44 -29.90
C TYR A 183 7.07 -2.82 -31.22
N ASP A 184 7.23 -1.48 -31.27
CA ASP A 184 7.65 -0.75 -32.45
C ASP A 184 9.08 -1.16 -32.88
N SER A 185 9.99 -1.35 -31.93
CA SER A 185 11.33 -1.87 -32.22
C SER A 185 11.28 -3.27 -32.82
N LEU A 186 10.42 -4.15 -32.32
CA LEU A 186 10.27 -5.51 -32.88
C LEU A 186 9.67 -5.51 -34.28
N VAL A 187 8.72 -4.59 -34.57
CA VAL A 187 8.12 -4.48 -35.90
C VAL A 187 9.04 -3.80 -36.88
N HIS A 188 9.56 -2.61 -36.54
CA HIS A 188 10.28 -1.75 -37.49
C HIS A 188 11.76 -2.06 -37.58
N SER A 189 12.42 -2.44 -36.46
CA SER A 189 13.87 -2.70 -36.47
C SER A 189 14.18 -4.18 -36.68
N GLN A 190 13.36 -5.11 -36.18
CA GLN A 190 13.59 -6.55 -36.30
C GLN A 190 12.72 -7.20 -37.39
N GLY A 191 11.81 -6.46 -38.03
CA GLY A 191 10.94 -6.94 -39.11
C GLY A 191 9.94 -8.03 -38.72
N LEU A 192 9.58 -8.13 -37.42
CA LEU A 192 8.60 -9.11 -37.00
C LEU A 192 7.18 -8.68 -37.45
N ALA A 193 6.40 -9.68 -37.88
CA ALA A 193 4.99 -9.42 -38.16
C ALA A 193 4.25 -8.96 -36.89
N PRO A 194 3.30 -8.00 -36.97
CA PRO A 194 2.60 -7.40 -35.82
C PRO A 194 2.03 -8.43 -34.85
N HIS A 195 1.44 -9.53 -35.36
CA HIS A 195 0.87 -10.60 -34.55
C HIS A 195 1.92 -11.37 -33.73
N LYS A 196 3.19 -11.44 -34.19
CA LYS A 196 4.29 -12.05 -33.44
C LYS A 196 4.95 -11.04 -32.50
N ALA A 197 5.09 -9.80 -32.95
CA ALA A 197 5.79 -8.74 -32.22
C ALA A 197 5.18 -8.49 -30.83
N TRP A 198 3.86 -8.32 -30.74
CA TRP A 198 3.23 -8.10 -29.43
C TRP A 198 3.40 -9.29 -28.47
N ARG A 199 3.39 -10.53 -28.98
CA ARG A 199 3.60 -11.74 -28.18
C ARG A 199 5.04 -11.82 -27.62
N VAL A 200 6.03 -11.50 -28.45
CA VAL A 200 7.45 -11.48 -28.06
C VAL A 200 7.76 -10.36 -27.07
N ALA A 201 7.05 -9.22 -27.17
CA ALA A 201 7.28 -8.09 -26.29
C ALA A 201 7.14 -8.42 -24.79
N TYR A 202 6.31 -9.41 -24.43
CA TYR A 202 6.11 -9.83 -23.03
C TYR A 202 7.27 -10.64 -22.43
N ILE A 203 8.24 -11.06 -23.25
CA ILE A 203 9.46 -11.70 -22.75
C ILE A 203 10.31 -10.71 -21.95
N VAL A 204 10.28 -9.43 -22.31
CA VAL A 204 11.06 -8.39 -21.61
C VAL A 204 10.61 -8.25 -20.15
N PRO A 205 9.34 -7.94 -19.81
CA PRO A 205 8.89 -7.88 -18.42
C PRO A 205 9.08 -9.21 -17.69
N PHE A 206 8.93 -10.36 -18.33
CA PHE A 206 9.22 -11.66 -17.73
C PHE A 206 10.66 -11.77 -17.25
N ILE A 207 11.64 -11.45 -18.10
CA ILE A 207 13.08 -11.51 -17.73
C ILE A 207 13.36 -10.55 -16.57
N ILE A 208 12.84 -9.33 -16.62
CA ILE A 208 13.07 -8.33 -15.57
C ILE A 208 12.52 -8.81 -14.23
N ILE A 209 11.30 -9.40 -14.20
CA ILE A 209 10.70 -9.95 -12.99
C ILE A 209 11.57 -11.05 -12.39
N VAL A 210 12.02 -12.02 -13.22
CA VAL A 210 12.80 -13.16 -12.74
C VAL A 210 14.15 -12.70 -12.19
N VAL A 211 14.86 -11.83 -12.90
CA VAL A 211 16.15 -11.28 -12.44
C VAL A 211 15.97 -10.55 -11.12
N LEU A 212 14.94 -9.71 -11.01
CA LEU A 212 14.67 -8.97 -9.79
C LEU A 212 14.32 -9.89 -8.60
N ALA A 213 13.49 -10.91 -8.83
CA ALA A 213 13.14 -11.89 -7.80
C ALA A 213 14.38 -12.65 -7.31
N LEU A 214 15.30 -13.01 -8.20
CA LEU A 214 16.57 -13.64 -7.83
C LEU A 214 17.46 -12.68 -7.04
N CYS A 215 17.58 -11.41 -7.45
CA CYS A 215 18.30 -10.40 -6.67
C CYS A 215 17.73 -10.25 -5.26
N MET A 216 16.40 -10.15 -5.11
CA MET A 216 15.75 -10.07 -3.80
C MET A 216 16.05 -11.30 -2.93
N LEU A 217 16.10 -12.49 -3.55
CA LEU A 217 16.40 -13.74 -2.84
C LEU A 217 17.84 -13.78 -2.32
N LEU A 218 18.79 -13.30 -3.12
CA LEU A 218 20.22 -13.46 -2.83
C LEU A 218 20.79 -12.36 -1.93
N ILE A 219 20.31 -11.12 -2.06
CA ILE A 219 20.96 -9.96 -1.43
C ILE A 219 20.13 -9.21 -0.39
N CYS A 220 18.83 -9.50 -0.27
CA CYS A 220 17.97 -8.82 0.69
C CYS A 220 17.78 -9.63 1.98
N GLU A 221 17.38 -8.93 3.04
CA GLU A 221 17.13 -9.51 4.37
C GLU A 221 15.64 -9.50 4.72
N ASP A 222 15.21 -10.42 5.58
CA ASP A 222 13.81 -10.56 5.98
C ASP A 222 13.38 -9.46 6.96
N THR A 223 14.20 -9.25 8.00
CA THR A 223 13.93 -8.29 9.08
C THR A 223 15.22 -7.59 9.54
N PRO A 224 15.12 -6.45 10.24
CA PRO A 224 16.28 -5.80 10.85
C PRO A 224 17.00 -6.67 11.92
N THR A 225 16.33 -7.69 12.43
CA THR A 225 16.86 -8.59 13.49
C THR A 225 17.31 -9.94 12.97
N GLY A 226 17.25 -10.19 11.66
CA GLY A 226 17.67 -11.45 11.04
C GLY A 226 16.54 -12.17 10.30
N LYS A 227 16.44 -13.49 10.44
CA LYS A 227 15.41 -14.28 9.77
C LYS A 227 14.03 -14.03 10.35
N TRP A 228 13.00 -14.08 9.50
CA TRP A 228 11.61 -13.90 9.90
C TRP A 228 11.18 -14.89 11.01
N SER A 229 11.63 -16.14 10.93
CA SER A 229 11.32 -17.18 11.91
C SER A 229 11.93 -16.94 13.30
N GLU A 230 13.02 -16.19 13.40
CA GLU A 230 13.78 -15.96 14.61
C GLU A 230 13.46 -14.63 15.31
N ARG A 231 12.60 -13.79 14.69
CA ARG A 231 12.31 -12.44 15.17
C ARG A 231 11.76 -12.36 16.61
N HIS A 232 11.04 -13.40 17.06
CA HIS A 232 10.50 -13.49 18.42
C HIS A 232 11.55 -13.84 19.46
N ILE A 233 12.61 -14.56 19.10
CA ILE A 233 13.69 -14.95 20.01
C ILE A 233 14.46 -13.70 20.41
N TRP A 234 14.90 -12.92 19.44
CA TRP A 234 15.63 -11.68 19.69
C TRP A 234 14.83 -10.68 20.55
N MET A 235 13.53 -10.54 20.33
CA MET A 235 12.68 -9.66 21.12
C MET A 235 12.55 -10.14 22.57
N LYS A 236 12.43 -11.44 22.80
CA LYS A 236 12.38 -12.01 24.14
C LYS A 236 13.68 -11.75 24.91
N GLU A 237 14.82 -12.01 24.30
CA GLU A 237 16.15 -11.78 24.88
C GLU A 237 16.37 -10.29 25.21
N ASN A 238 15.94 -9.38 24.32
CA ASN A 238 16.09 -7.95 24.53
C ASN A 238 15.17 -7.43 25.65
N ASN A 239 13.93 -7.93 25.75
CA ASN A 239 13.01 -7.56 26.82
C ASN A 239 13.48 -8.09 28.19
N GLU A 240 14.01 -9.31 28.26
CA GLU A 240 14.61 -9.86 29.47
C GLU A 240 15.85 -9.07 29.89
N SER A 241 16.68 -8.67 28.94
CA SER A 241 17.85 -7.82 29.20
C SER A 241 17.45 -6.43 29.70
N GLN A 242 16.45 -5.80 29.14
CA GLN A 242 15.94 -4.50 29.60
C GLN A 242 15.27 -4.60 30.97
N ALA A 243 14.50 -5.65 31.24
CA ALA A 243 13.89 -5.89 32.53
C ALA A 243 14.98 -6.09 33.63
N ASN A 244 16.05 -6.81 33.31
CA ASN A 244 17.18 -6.99 34.21
C ASN A 244 17.93 -5.68 34.50
N ILE A 245 18.12 -4.82 33.48
CA ILE A 245 18.74 -3.50 33.64
C ILE A 245 17.87 -2.60 34.53
N VAL A 246 16.56 -2.58 34.31
CA VAL A 246 15.61 -1.80 35.13
C VAL A 246 15.62 -2.29 36.57
N ASN A 247 15.64 -3.60 36.80
CA ASN A 247 15.74 -4.20 38.16
C ASN A 247 17.06 -3.87 38.84
N LEU A 248 18.18 -3.85 38.09
CA LEU A 248 19.49 -3.46 38.62
C LEU A 248 19.54 -1.95 38.96
N MET A 249 18.89 -1.07 38.13
CA MET A 249 18.83 0.37 38.38
C MET A 249 17.85 0.75 39.49
N SER A 250 16.81 -0.06 39.73
CA SER A 250 15.80 0.18 40.76
C SER A 250 16.23 -0.33 42.17
N GLY A 251 17.38 -0.96 42.29
CA GLY A 251 17.93 -1.41 43.58
C GLY A 251 17.10 -2.48 44.29
N SER A 252 16.19 -3.17 43.60
CA SER A 252 15.40 -4.27 44.19
C SER A 252 16.18 -5.58 44.17
N PRO A 253 16.40 -6.23 45.31
CA PRO A 253 17.12 -7.50 45.32
C PRO A 253 16.32 -8.60 44.64
N SER A 254 16.98 -9.34 43.74
CA SER A 254 16.43 -10.53 43.10
C SER A 254 16.08 -11.58 44.12
N THR A 255 14.82 -11.77 44.46
CA THR A 255 14.34 -12.91 45.25
C THR A 255 14.29 -14.15 44.36
N ARG A 256 15.28 -15.06 44.57
CA ARG A 256 15.13 -16.49 44.23
C ARG A 256 14.06 -17.10 45.12
N PRO A 257 13.20 -17.96 44.66
CA PRO A 257 12.24 -18.65 45.53
C PRO A 257 12.90 -19.83 46.22
N SER A 258 12.94 -19.81 47.57
CA SER A 258 13.15 -20.99 48.39
C SER A 258 12.42 -20.83 49.71
N GLY A 259 11.36 -21.65 49.93
CA GLY A 259 10.84 -22.14 51.22
C GLY A 259 9.83 -21.30 51.98
N PRO A 260 8.85 -21.95 52.62
CA PRO A 260 7.67 -21.32 53.22
C PRO A 260 7.88 -20.98 54.73
N PRO A 261 6.87 -20.59 55.53
CA PRO A 261 6.63 -19.19 55.91
C PRO A 261 6.81 -18.96 57.45
N SER A 262 6.92 -17.73 57.85
CA SER A 262 6.49 -17.36 59.21
C SER A 262 6.02 -15.91 59.30
N ILE A 263 4.87 -15.78 59.91
CA ILE A 263 4.10 -14.60 60.26
C ILE A 263 4.86 -13.74 61.27
N ASN A 264 4.92 -12.44 61.12
CA ASN A 264 4.79 -11.54 62.25
C ASN A 264 4.25 -10.17 61.88
N ILE A 265 3.21 -9.80 62.63
CA ILE A 265 2.44 -8.56 62.64
C ILE A 265 3.22 -7.52 63.47
N SER A 266 3.33 -6.29 62.95
CA SER A 266 3.28 -5.06 63.77
C SER A 266 3.13 -3.82 62.92
N THR A 267 1.99 -3.13 63.05
CA THR A 267 1.77 -1.71 62.80
C THR A 267 2.39 -0.91 63.96
N PRO A 268 2.78 0.40 63.81
CA PRO A 268 1.83 1.47 63.67
C PRO A 268 2.26 2.78 62.95
N GLN A 269 1.23 3.53 62.57
CA GLN A 269 1.01 5.01 62.59
C GLN A 269 1.87 5.97 61.77
N SER A 270 1.19 6.56 60.81
CA SER A 270 0.77 8.00 60.72
C SER A 270 1.86 9.04 60.44
N GLU A 271 1.79 9.63 59.24
CA GLU A 271 1.75 11.09 59.12
C GLU A 271 1.18 11.53 57.76
N LYS A 272 0.27 12.51 57.85
CA LYS A 272 -0.43 13.15 56.73
C LYS A 272 0.46 14.17 56.05
N LYS A 273 0.51 14.21 54.68
CA LYS A 273 0.52 15.47 53.91
C LYS A 273 0.05 15.26 52.48
N GLY A 274 -0.97 16.02 52.09
CA GLY A 274 -1.24 16.61 50.79
C GLY A 274 -1.43 15.65 49.60
N ALA A 275 -2.65 15.11 49.45
CA ALA A 275 -3.03 14.34 48.26
C ALA A 275 -3.53 15.26 47.15
N GLN A 276 -2.86 15.28 46.01
CA GLN A 276 -3.50 15.48 44.71
C GLN A 276 -4.09 14.13 44.28
N THR A 277 -5.37 14.11 44.00
CA THR A 277 -6.13 12.95 43.58
C THR A 277 -5.64 12.46 42.22
N PRO A 278 -5.13 11.25 42.08
CA PRO A 278 -4.92 10.67 40.76
C PRO A 278 -6.29 10.25 40.20
N GLN A 279 -6.63 10.71 39.00
CA GLN A 279 -7.71 10.13 38.23
C GLN A 279 -7.48 8.60 38.12
N MET A 280 -8.44 7.83 38.62
CA MET A 280 -8.46 6.38 38.44
C MET A 280 -8.60 6.09 36.96
N VAL A 281 -7.48 5.78 36.32
CA VAL A 281 -7.45 5.16 35.00
C VAL A 281 -7.68 3.67 35.22
N ASP A 282 -8.66 3.13 34.54
CA ASP A 282 -9.11 1.75 34.63
C ASP A 282 -7.92 0.78 34.45
N PRO A 283 -7.55 -0.03 35.47
CA PRO A 283 -6.37 -0.90 35.38
C PRO A 283 -6.46 -1.95 34.29
N GLU A 284 -7.69 -2.39 33.92
CA GLU A 284 -7.90 -3.32 32.80
C GLU A 284 -7.64 -2.66 31.45
N ALA A 285 -7.96 -1.40 31.26
CA ALA A 285 -7.70 -0.68 30.01
C ALA A 285 -6.20 -0.40 29.82
N GLN A 286 -5.44 -0.19 30.89
CA GLN A 286 -3.97 -0.09 30.86
C GLN A 286 -3.32 -1.45 30.57
N ALA A 287 -3.80 -2.53 31.18
CA ALA A 287 -3.26 -3.87 30.95
C ALA A 287 -3.49 -4.33 29.50
N VAL A 288 -4.68 -4.08 28.92
CA VAL A 288 -4.98 -4.39 27.50
C VAL A 288 -4.11 -3.56 26.56
N GLY A 289 -3.91 -2.27 26.84
CA GLY A 289 -3.03 -1.42 26.03
C GLY A 289 -1.56 -1.83 26.09
N GLN A 290 -1.04 -2.23 27.25
CA GLN A 290 0.32 -2.75 27.42
C GLN A 290 0.50 -4.14 26.79
N VAL A 291 -0.50 -5.02 26.89
CA VAL A 291 -0.48 -6.34 26.24
C VAL A 291 -0.48 -6.20 24.71
N ASP A 292 -1.22 -5.24 24.15
CA ASP A 292 -1.23 -4.98 22.71
C ASP A 292 0.08 -4.35 22.22
N ILE A 293 0.71 -3.49 23.02
CA ILE A 293 2.04 -2.93 22.73
C ILE A 293 3.11 -4.03 22.82
N LEU A 294 3.06 -4.87 23.83
CA LEU A 294 3.98 -6.01 23.98
C LEU A 294 3.75 -7.08 22.90
N ARG A 295 2.49 -7.34 22.49
CA ARG A 295 2.17 -8.21 21.35
C ARG A 295 2.61 -7.63 20.01
N ALA A 296 2.57 -6.31 19.85
CA ALA A 296 3.09 -5.65 18.66
C ALA A 296 4.60 -5.80 18.51
N ASP A 297 5.30 -5.91 19.63
CA ASP A 297 6.76 -6.11 19.67
C ASP A 297 7.13 -7.61 19.71
N THR A 298 6.30 -8.50 20.29
CA THR A 298 6.42 -9.97 20.21
C THR A 298 5.60 -10.49 19.04
N VAL A 299 6.13 -10.43 17.82
CA VAL A 299 5.41 -10.81 16.59
C VAL A 299 5.20 -12.32 16.53
N VAL A 300 4.19 -12.81 17.24
CA VAL A 300 3.63 -14.15 17.04
C VAL A 300 2.69 -14.08 15.85
N ALA A 301 2.85 -14.99 14.87
CA ALA A 301 1.94 -15.02 13.73
C ALA A 301 0.50 -15.21 14.21
N PRO A 302 -0.46 -14.35 13.77
CA PRO A 302 -1.81 -14.42 14.25
C PRO A 302 -2.49 -15.76 13.87
N SER A 303 -3.31 -16.30 14.75
CA SER A 303 -4.13 -17.47 14.46
C SER A 303 -5.19 -17.15 13.41
N ARG A 304 -5.73 -18.17 12.74
CA ARG A 304 -6.79 -17.97 11.72
C ARG A 304 -8.01 -17.21 12.27
N LYS A 305 -8.39 -17.45 13.52
CA LYS A 305 -9.50 -16.76 14.19
C LYS A 305 -9.18 -15.28 14.44
N GLU A 306 -7.97 -14.98 14.87
CA GLU A 306 -7.49 -13.60 15.06
C GLU A 306 -7.43 -12.84 13.74
N VAL A 307 -6.92 -13.46 12.65
CA VAL A 307 -6.94 -12.88 11.31
C VAL A 307 -8.37 -12.52 10.90
N MET A 308 -9.34 -13.43 11.08
CA MET A 308 -10.73 -13.16 10.74
C MET A 308 -11.32 -12.02 11.56
N ASN A 309 -11.04 -11.97 12.87
CA ASN A 309 -11.48 -10.88 13.73
C ASN A 309 -10.88 -9.53 13.30
N VAL A 310 -9.59 -9.50 12.91
CA VAL A 310 -8.92 -8.32 12.39
C VAL A 310 -9.55 -7.87 11.08
N LEU A 311 -9.79 -8.78 10.14
CA LEU A 311 -10.40 -8.48 8.85
C LEU A 311 -11.80 -7.88 8.98
N LEU A 312 -12.60 -8.35 9.94
CA LEU A 312 -13.97 -7.90 10.18
C LEU A 312 -14.06 -6.76 11.21
N SER A 313 -12.95 -6.26 11.73
CA SER A 313 -12.93 -5.20 12.73
C SER A 313 -13.33 -3.85 12.14
N LEU A 314 -14.02 -3.04 12.94
CA LEU A 314 -14.36 -1.65 12.59
C LEU A 314 -13.09 -0.80 12.37
N SER A 315 -12.01 -1.10 13.09
CA SER A 315 -10.73 -0.41 12.92
C SER A 315 -10.14 -0.67 11.55
N THR A 316 -10.21 -1.90 11.02
CA THR A 316 -9.81 -2.22 9.64
C THR A 316 -10.74 -1.57 8.63
N ALA A 317 -12.07 -1.58 8.87
CA ALA A 317 -13.03 -0.91 8.00
C ALA A 317 -12.77 0.60 7.89
N ALA A 318 -12.33 1.24 8.98
CA ALA A 318 -12.01 2.68 9.03
C ALA A 318 -10.89 3.11 8.07
N VAL A 319 -10.05 2.18 7.62
CA VAL A 319 -8.98 2.42 6.63
C VAL A 319 -9.29 1.74 5.30
N ALA A 320 -9.98 0.62 5.30
CA ALA A 320 -10.31 -0.14 4.09
C ALA A 320 -11.34 0.58 3.20
N ILE A 321 -12.37 1.20 3.78
CA ILE A 321 -13.40 1.93 3.03
C ILE A 321 -12.85 3.19 2.36
N PRO A 322 -12.09 4.08 3.04
CA PRO A 322 -11.41 5.19 2.37
C PRO A 322 -10.50 4.75 1.23
N TYR A 323 -9.77 3.65 1.39
CA TYR A 323 -8.89 3.13 0.34
C TYR A 323 -9.67 2.52 -0.83
N ALA A 324 -10.83 1.90 -0.57
CA ALA A 324 -11.73 1.46 -1.64
C ALA A 324 -12.22 2.64 -2.48
N CYS A 325 -12.49 3.79 -1.86
CA CYS A 325 -12.87 5.00 -2.57
C CYS A 325 -11.69 5.63 -3.31
N SER A 326 -10.53 5.81 -2.68
CA SER A 326 -9.40 6.53 -3.29
C SER A 326 -8.67 5.69 -4.33
N PHE A 327 -8.15 4.52 -3.97
CA PHE A 327 -7.45 3.65 -4.91
C PHE A 327 -8.39 3.04 -5.95
N GLY A 328 -9.64 2.74 -5.56
CA GLY A 328 -10.67 2.29 -6.50
C GLY A 328 -10.97 3.35 -7.57
N SER A 329 -11.05 4.61 -7.19
CA SER A 329 -11.20 5.72 -8.14
C SER A 329 -9.97 5.88 -9.04
N GLU A 330 -8.75 5.75 -8.48
CA GLU A 330 -7.51 5.76 -9.26
C GLU A 330 -7.56 4.75 -10.39
N LEU A 331 -7.87 3.50 -10.08
CA LEU A 331 -7.92 2.40 -11.05
C LEU A 331 -8.99 2.61 -12.12
N ALA A 332 -10.18 3.03 -11.71
CA ALA A 332 -11.31 3.21 -12.62
C ALA A 332 -11.10 4.43 -13.54
N ILE A 333 -10.68 5.58 -13.00
CA ILE A 333 -10.44 6.81 -13.74
C ILE A 333 -9.28 6.64 -14.73
N ASN A 334 -8.16 6.06 -14.31
CA ASN A 334 -7.04 5.78 -15.20
C ASN A 334 -7.44 4.94 -16.42
N SER A 335 -8.43 4.06 -16.26
CA SER A 335 -8.87 3.20 -17.36
C SER A 335 -9.69 3.91 -18.44
N ILE A 336 -10.30 5.05 -18.11
CA ILE A 336 -11.24 5.76 -19.03
C ILE A 336 -10.78 7.17 -19.42
N LEU A 337 -9.77 7.70 -18.74
CA LEU A 337 -9.42 9.12 -18.81
C LEU A 337 -9.03 9.57 -20.23
N GLY A 338 -8.28 8.73 -20.96
CA GLY A 338 -7.93 9.00 -22.35
C GLY A 338 -9.15 9.06 -23.27
N GLU A 339 -10.10 8.15 -23.11
CA GLU A 339 -11.36 8.15 -23.88
C GLU A 339 -12.24 9.36 -23.50
N PHE A 340 -12.26 9.75 -22.24
CA PHE A 340 -12.98 10.93 -21.77
C PHE A 340 -12.43 12.21 -22.40
N TYR A 341 -11.09 12.36 -22.47
CA TYR A 341 -10.46 13.49 -23.14
C TYR A 341 -10.77 13.52 -24.63
N SER A 342 -10.61 12.39 -25.34
CA SER A 342 -10.93 12.30 -26.77
C SER A 342 -12.40 12.62 -27.08
N LYS A 343 -13.31 12.29 -26.15
CA LYS A 343 -14.73 12.64 -26.30
C LYS A 343 -14.98 14.14 -26.11
N ASN A 344 -14.38 14.76 -25.11
CA ASN A 344 -14.63 16.19 -24.80
C ASN A 344 -13.84 17.14 -25.72
N PHE A 345 -12.73 16.66 -26.29
CA PHE A 345 -11.81 17.38 -27.15
C PHE A 345 -11.56 16.60 -28.46
N PRO A 346 -12.50 16.62 -29.43
CA PRO A 346 -12.39 15.81 -30.65
C PRO A 346 -11.19 16.15 -31.54
N ASP A 347 -10.65 17.38 -31.43
CA ASP A 347 -9.48 17.83 -32.18
C ASP A 347 -8.15 17.28 -31.59
N MET A 348 -8.19 16.73 -30.37
CA MET A 348 -7.03 16.15 -29.69
C MET A 348 -6.67 14.79 -30.30
N SER A 349 -5.40 14.61 -30.66
CA SER A 349 -4.92 13.33 -31.16
C SER A 349 -4.99 12.23 -30.06
N GLN A 350 -5.12 10.98 -30.48
CA GLN A 350 -5.09 9.83 -29.55
C GLN A 350 -3.81 9.78 -28.72
N THR A 351 -2.68 10.14 -29.31
CA THR A 351 -1.38 10.19 -28.61
C THR A 351 -1.37 11.26 -27.54
N GLU A 352 -1.96 12.42 -27.82
CA GLU A 352 -2.03 13.54 -26.89
C GLU A 352 -2.99 13.26 -25.73
N SER A 353 -4.18 12.75 -26.00
CA SER A 353 -5.12 12.32 -24.96
C SER A 353 -4.52 11.23 -24.07
N GLY A 354 -3.75 10.29 -24.65
CA GLY A 354 -3.01 9.28 -23.91
C GLY A 354 -1.91 9.85 -23.01
N ARG A 355 -1.16 10.86 -23.49
CA ARG A 355 -0.13 11.55 -22.66
C ARG A 355 -0.75 12.28 -21.48
N TRP A 356 -1.86 12.99 -21.68
CA TRP A 356 -2.57 13.66 -20.60
C TRP A 356 -3.18 12.68 -19.61
N ALA A 357 -3.71 11.55 -20.08
CA ALA A 357 -4.20 10.49 -19.20
C ALA A 357 -3.07 9.85 -18.39
N ALA A 358 -1.91 9.60 -19.00
CA ALA A 358 -0.74 9.07 -18.31
C ALA A 358 -0.23 9.98 -17.16
N MET A 359 -0.39 11.30 -17.32
CA MET A 359 -0.03 12.29 -16.29
C MET A 359 -0.72 11.98 -14.96
N PHE A 360 -2.00 11.60 -14.97
CA PHE A 360 -2.76 11.28 -13.75
C PHE A 360 -2.07 10.16 -12.94
N GLY A 361 -1.67 9.07 -13.60
CA GLY A 361 -0.94 7.99 -12.96
C GLY A 361 0.49 8.36 -12.52
N LEU A 362 1.20 9.20 -13.29
CA LEU A 362 2.57 9.63 -12.97
C LEU A 362 2.63 10.59 -11.76
N LEU A 363 1.57 11.34 -11.49
CA LEU A 363 1.48 12.21 -10.32
C LEU A 363 1.52 11.44 -9.00
N ASN A 364 1.27 10.13 -9.03
CA ASN A 364 1.51 9.19 -7.91
C ASN A 364 2.93 9.30 -7.34
N VAL A 365 3.92 9.53 -8.19
CA VAL A 365 5.35 9.62 -7.80
C VAL A 365 5.57 10.73 -6.75
N VAL A 366 4.79 11.80 -6.83
CA VAL A 366 4.95 12.98 -5.98
C VAL A 366 3.87 13.06 -4.90
N PHE A 367 2.60 12.93 -5.29
CA PHE A 367 1.50 13.24 -4.38
C PHE A 367 1.20 12.14 -3.37
N ARG A 368 1.42 10.88 -3.73
CA ARG A 368 1.27 9.78 -2.78
C ARG A 368 2.31 9.84 -1.65
N PRO A 369 3.62 10.02 -1.92
CA PRO A 369 4.61 10.31 -0.89
C PRO A 369 4.31 11.55 -0.06
N ALA A 370 3.82 12.62 -0.69
CA ALA A 370 3.45 13.86 0.02
C ALA A 370 2.37 13.60 1.09
N GLY A 371 1.34 12.79 0.77
CA GLY A 371 0.30 12.42 1.73
C GLY A 371 0.86 11.68 2.95
N GLY A 372 1.74 10.71 2.75
CA GLY A 372 2.40 9.97 3.82
C GLY A 372 3.33 10.85 4.66
N PHE A 373 4.10 11.71 4.01
CA PHE A 373 4.99 12.68 4.69
C PHE A 373 4.21 13.67 5.56
N ILE A 374 3.14 14.26 5.03
CA ILE A 374 2.27 15.17 5.80
C ILE A 374 1.66 14.43 7.00
N ALA A 375 1.21 13.18 6.81
CA ALA A 375 0.66 12.37 7.87
C ALA A 375 1.68 12.09 8.99
N ASP A 376 2.92 11.75 8.64
CA ASP A 376 3.99 11.52 9.61
C ASP A 376 4.41 12.82 10.30
N MET A 377 4.45 13.93 9.57
CA MET A 377 4.73 15.26 10.14
C MET A 377 3.67 15.65 11.19
N LEU A 378 2.38 15.49 10.86
CA LEU A 378 1.30 15.74 11.80
C LEU A 378 1.40 14.83 13.03
N TYR A 379 1.71 13.56 12.84
CA TYR A 379 1.93 12.61 13.93
C TYR A 379 3.10 13.03 14.83
N LYS A 380 4.21 13.49 14.24
CA LYS A 380 5.38 13.98 14.99
C LYS A 380 5.05 15.19 15.86
N TYR A 381 4.22 16.13 15.36
CA TYR A 381 3.82 17.31 16.12
C TYR A 381 2.76 17.03 17.18
N THR A 382 1.78 16.19 16.89
CA THR A 382 0.64 15.95 17.79
C THR A 382 0.87 14.77 18.74
N GLY A 383 1.74 13.82 18.36
CA GLY A 383 1.92 12.55 19.07
C GLY A 383 0.71 11.62 18.98
N ALA A 384 -0.27 11.92 18.13
CA ALA A 384 -1.57 11.26 18.10
C ALA A 384 -1.87 10.66 16.72
N VAL A 385 -2.26 9.38 16.66
CA VAL A 385 -2.69 8.72 15.42
C VAL A 385 -3.97 9.36 14.85
N TRP A 386 -4.75 10.01 15.72
CA TRP A 386 -5.97 10.73 15.30
C TRP A 386 -5.69 11.81 14.25
N SER A 387 -4.58 12.51 14.32
CA SER A 387 -4.21 13.52 13.33
C SER A 387 -4.08 12.94 11.92
N LYS A 388 -3.50 11.74 11.79
CA LYS A 388 -3.43 10.99 10.51
C LYS A 388 -4.84 10.62 10.03
N LYS A 389 -5.73 10.19 10.94
CA LYS A 389 -7.13 9.82 10.58
C LYS A 389 -7.93 11.03 10.12
N VAL A 390 -7.79 12.18 10.77
CA VAL A 390 -8.46 13.43 10.37
C VAL A 390 -7.99 13.85 8.97
N LEU A 391 -6.68 13.81 8.73
CA LEU A 391 -6.12 14.09 7.39
C LEU A 391 -6.69 13.13 6.33
N LEU A 392 -6.74 11.82 6.63
CA LEU A 392 -7.30 10.81 5.73
C LEU A 392 -8.75 11.12 5.35
N SER A 393 -9.59 11.44 6.35
CA SER A 393 -10.99 11.77 6.12
C SER A 393 -11.16 13.06 5.31
N PHE A 394 -10.37 14.09 5.62
CA PHE A 394 -10.36 15.36 4.89
C PHE A 394 -10.01 15.14 3.40
N LEU A 395 -8.88 14.46 3.13
CA LEU A 395 -8.42 14.19 1.78
C LEU A 395 -9.46 13.35 0.99
N GLY A 396 -10.07 12.35 1.63
CA GLY A 396 -11.11 11.52 1.00
C GLY A 396 -12.38 12.28 0.65
N VAL A 397 -12.81 13.22 1.48
CA VAL A 397 -13.99 14.08 1.18
C VAL A 397 -13.67 15.07 0.07
N VAL A 398 -12.52 15.74 0.12
CA VAL A 398 -12.11 16.72 -0.91
C VAL A 398 -11.89 16.03 -2.26
N MET A 399 -11.28 14.84 -2.29
CA MET A 399 -11.17 14.01 -3.49
C MET A 399 -12.55 13.76 -4.12
N GLY A 400 -13.53 13.34 -3.31
CA GLY A 400 -14.90 13.13 -3.77
C GLY A 400 -15.56 14.41 -4.29
N ALA A 401 -15.26 15.57 -3.69
CA ALA A 401 -15.73 16.86 -4.17
C ALA A 401 -15.15 17.22 -5.56
N PHE A 402 -13.87 16.92 -5.81
CA PHE A 402 -13.28 17.09 -7.15
C PHE A 402 -13.93 16.18 -8.20
N GLN A 403 -14.20 14.90 -7.84
CA GLN A 403 -14.93 13.98 -8.73
C GLN A 403 -16.32 14.50 -9.05
N LEU A 404 -17.04 14.99 -8.04
CA LEU A 404 -18.36 15.60 -8.19
C LEU A 404 -18.31 16.85 -9.09
N ALA A 405 -17.32 17.73 -8.85
CA ALA A 405 -17.14 18.95 -9.65
C ALA A 405 -16.85 18.66 -11.13
N ILE A 406 -15.93 17.72 -11.42
CA ILE A 406 -15.64 17.30 -12.82
C ILE A 406 -16.90 16.70 -13.46
N GLY A 407 -17.61 15.85 -12.72
CA GLY A 407 -18.81 15.19 -13.23
C GLY A 407 -19.98 16.14 -13.50
N LEU A 408 -20.19 17.17 -12.67
CA LEU A 408 -21.26 18.15 -12.84
C LEU A 408 -20.90 19.23 -13.87
N ALA A 409 -19.65 19.68 -13.89
CA ALA A 409 -19.21 20.73 -14.81
C ALA A 409 -19.02 20.23 -16.24
N ASP A 410 -18.69 18.94 -16.45
CA ASP A 410 -18.32 18.33 -17.74
C ASP A 410 -17.47 19.29 -18.61
N PRO A 411 -16.26 19.68 -18.17
CA PRO A 411 -15.53 20.80 -18.75
C PRO A 411 -15.24 20.61 -20.25
N ARG A 412 -15.46 21.67 -21.02
CA ARG A 412 -15.14 21.73 -22.46
C ARG A 412 -13.92 22.62 -22.76
N SER A 413 -13.25 23.12 -21.72
CA SER A 413 -11.97 23.80 -21.81
C SER A 413 -10.89 22.84 -21.33
N GLU A 414 -9.84 22.64 -22.14
CA GLU A 414 -8.69 21.79 -21.79
C GLU A 414 -8.03 22.23 -20.48
N ALA A 415 -7.78 23.54 -20.33
CA ALA A 415 -7.16 24.09 -19.13
C ALA A 415 -7.98 23.78 -17.86
N THR A 416 -9.32 23.90 -17.93
CA THR A 416 -10.21 23.60 -16.82
C THR A 416 -10.23 22.10 -16.53
N MET A 417 -10.31 21.24 -17.55
CA MET A 417 -10.34 19.78 -17.41
C MET A 417 -9.03 19.28 -16.80
N PHE A 418 -7.89 19.70 -17.34
CA PHE A 418 -6.58 19.27 -16.84
C PHE A 418 -6.28 19.80 -15.45
N GLY A 419 -6.66 21.07 -15.17
CA GLY A 419 -6.53 21.65 -13.83
C GLY A 419 -7.34 20.92 -12.77
N LEU A 420 -8.61 20.62 -13.05
CA LEU A 420 -9.47 19.84 -12.14
C LEU A 420 -8.97 18.40 -11.97
N THR A 421 -8.52 17.77 -13.04
CA THR A 421 -7.96 16.40 -12.99
C THR A 421 -6.65 16.35 -12.22
N ALA A 422 -5.77 17.35 -12.37
CA ALA A 422 -4.55 17.46 -11.57
C ALA A 422 -4.85 17.71 -10.08
N GLY A 423 -5.84 18.54 -9.77
CA GLY A 423 -6.34 18.73 -8.41
C GLY A 423 -6.92 17.46 -7.83
N LEU A 424 -7.72 16.72 -8.60
CA LEU A 424 -8.22 15.41 -8.20
C LEU A 424 -7.07 14.45 -7.89
N ALA A 425 -6.06 14.35 -8.78
CA ALA A 425 -4.91 13.50 -8.60
C ALA A 425 -4.16 13.84 -7.30
N PHE A 426 -3.97 15.14 -6.99
CA PHE A 426 -3.33 15.56 -5.74
C PHE A 426 -4.04 15.00 -4.51
N PHE A 427 -5.34 15.24 -4.37
CA PHE A 427 -6.09 14.81 -3.18
C PHE A 427 -6.27 13.30 -3.12
N LEU A 428 -6.48 12.65 -4.25
CA LEU A 428 -6.66 11.21 -4.38
C LEU A 428 -5.38 10.46 -3.99
N GLU A 429 -4.23 10.85 -4.56
CA GLU A 429 -2.97 10.19 -4.30
C GLU A 429 -2.45 10.49 -2.88
N ALA A 430 -2.63 11.71 -2.40
CA ALA A 430 -2.32 12.05 -1.01
C ALA A 430 -3.19 11.25 -0.03
N CYS A 431 -4.46 11.01 -0.36
CA CYS A 431 -5.36 10.13 0.42
C CYS A 431 -4.82 8.69 0.46
N ASN A 432 -4.40 8.14 -0.69
CA ASN A 432 -3.77 6.82 -0.78
C ASN A 432 -2.51 6.70 0.08
N GLY A 433 -1.64 7.71 0.05
CA GLY A 433 -0.42 7.77 0.87
C GLY A 433 -0.71 7.86 2.37
N THR A 434 -1.64 8.75 2.75
CA THR A 434 -2.07 8.93 4.13
C THR A 434 -2.71 7.67 4.70
N ASN A 435 -3.47 6.92 3.89
CA ASN A 435 -4.09 5.67 4.31
C ASN A 435 -3.05 4.67 4.81
N PHE A 436 -1.99 4.43 4.03
CA PHE A 436 -0.89 3.55 4.40
C PHE A 436 0.07 4.12 5.45
N ALA A 437 -0.09 5.39 5.84
CA ALA A 437 0.51 5.94 7.05
C ALA A 437 -0.30 5.60 8.32
N VAL A 438 -1.61 5.28 8.19
CA VAL A 438 -2.48 4.84 9.30
C VAL A 438 -2.43 3.32 9.50
N VAL A 439 -2.46 2.55 8.41
CA VAL A 439 -2.53 1.07 8.40
C VAL A 439 -1.58 0.38 9.40
N PRO A 440 -0.28 0.75 9.51
CA PRO A 440 0.63 0.10 10.45
C PRO A 440 0.29 0.28 11.94
N HIS A 441 -0.59 1.21 12.25
CA HIS A 441 -1.04 1.47 13.63
C HIS A 441 -2.30 0.70 14.02
N VAL A 442 -3.07 0.17 13.04
CA VAL A 442 -4.42 -0.39 13.28
C VAL A 442 -4.34 -1.70 14.08
N HIS A 443 -3.64 -2.69 13.57
CA HIS A 443 -3.36 -3.96 14.25
C HIS A 443 -1.91 -4.37 13.97
N PRO A 444 -0.93 -3.83 14.72
CA PRO A 444 0.49 -4.01 14.43
C PRO A 444 0.93 -5.49 14.40
N PHE A 445 0.31 -6.36 15.21
CA PHE A 445 0.60 -7.80 15.26
C PHE A 445 0.13 -8.58 14.01
N ALA A 446 -0.82 -8.02 13.25
CA ALA A 446 -1.39 -8.62 12.05
C ALA A 446 -1.34 -7.63 10.87
N ASN A 447 -0.23 -6.88 10.75
CA ASN A 447 -0.08 -5.83 9.74
C ASN A 447 -0.22 -6.35 8.31
N GLY A 448 0.21 -7.58 8.04
CA GLY A 448 0.01 -8.23 6.75
C GLY A 448 -1.47 -8.44 6.43
N ALA A 449 -2.25 -8.98 7.38
CA ALA A 449 -3.68 -9.18 7.20
C ALA A 449 -4.42 -7.85 6.95
N VAL A 450 -4.12 -6.79 7.74
CA VAL A 450 -4.70 -5.45 7.54
C VAL A 450 -4.31 -4.87 6.19
N SER A 451 -3.02 -4.91 5.83
CA SER A 451 -2.53 -4.40 4.55
C SER A 451 -3.14 -5.14 3.35
N GLY A 452 -3.32 -6.45 3.49
CA GLY A 452 -3.99 -7.30 2.51
C GLY A 452 -5.47 -6.93 2.33
N ALA A 453 -6.19 -6.77 3.45
CA ALA A 453 -7.59 -6.36 3.43
C ALA A 453 -7.78 -4.98 2.81
N VAL A 454 -7.02 -3.98 3.28
CA VAL A 454 -7.08 -2.60 2.78
C VAL A 454 -6.72 -2.56 1.29
N GLY A 455 -5.61 -3.21 0.91
CA GLY A 455 -5.21 -3.29 -0.49
C GLY A 455 -6.22 -4.03 -1.37
N GLY A 456 -6.84 -5.10 -0.87
CA GLY A 456 -7.92 -5.83 -1.53
C GLY A 456 -9.16 -4.96 -1.74
N MET A 457 -9.61 -4.27 -0.67
CA MET A 457 -10.76 -3.36 -0.75
C MET A 457 -10.56 -2.24 -1.76
N GLY A 458 -9.32 -1.75 -1.96
CA GLY A 458 -9.01 -0.82 -3.05
C GLY A 458 -9.31 -1.38 -4.44
N ASN A 459 -8.98 -2.65 -4.69
CA ASN A 459 -9.33 -3.30 -5.97
C ASN A 459 -10.83 -3.56 -6.09
N LEU A 460 -11.51 -3.93 -5.01
CA LEU A 460 -12.97 -4.08 -5.00
C LEU A 460 -13.65 -2.75 -5.34
N GLY A 461 -13.17 -1.63 -4.77
CA GLY A 461 -13.62 -0.29 -5.16
C GLY A 461 -13.42 -0.03 -6.64
N GLY A 462 -12.25 -0.40 -7.18
CA GLY A 462 -11.97 -0.30 -8.62
C GLY A 462 -12.93 -1.10 -9.49
N ILE A 463 -13.28 -2.31 -9.08
CA ILE A 463 -14.28 -3.14 -9.77
C ILE A 463 -15.66 -2.48 -9.74
N ILE A 464 -16.11 -2.02 -8.56
CA ILE A 464 -17.41 -1.36 -8.41
C ILE A 464 -17.49 -0.11 -9.29
N PHE A 465 -16.46 0.72 -9.28
CA PHE A 465 -16.42 1.95 -10.08
C PHE A 465 -16.26 1.68 -11.57
N ALA A 466 -15.51 0.65 -11.96
CA ALA A 466 -15.46 0.20 -13.36
C ALA A 466 -16.83 -0.31 -13.85
N ILE A 467 -17.61 -0.95 -13.00
CA ILE A 467 -18.99 -1.34 -13.31
C ILE A 467 -19.88 -0.11 -13.51
N ILE A 468 -19.74 0.94 -12.69
CA ILE A 468 -20.49 2.21 -12.87
C ILE A 468 -20.17 2.81 -14.23
N PHE A 469 -18.89 2.89 -14.62
CA PHE A 469 -18.49 3.36 -15.96
C PHE A 469 -19.07 2.48 -17.08
N ARG A 470 -19.02 1.17 -16.93
CA ARG A 470 -19.55 0.21 -17.91
C ARG A 470 -21.04 0.43 -18.21
N TYR A 471 -21.87 0.63 -17.16
CA TYR A 471 -23.31 0.83 -17.33
C TYR A 471 -23.69 2.22 -17.83
N ASN A 472 -22.84 3.21 -17.64
CA ASN A 472 -23.05 4.56 -18.19
C ASN A 472 -22.38 4.77 -19.56
N GLU A 473 -21.66 3.76 -20.08
CA GLU A 473 -20.98 3.78 -21.39
C GLU A 473 -20.13 5.05 -21.60
N THR A 474 -20.52 5.90 -22.56
CA THR A 474 -19.80 7.14 -22.88
C THR A 474 -20.17 8.33 -21.98
N HIS A 475 -21.08 8.17 -21.03
CA HIS A 475 -21.47 9.24 -20.10
C HIS A 475 -20.51 9.32 -18.90
N TYR A 476 -19.22 9.57 -19.17
CA TYR A 476 -18.15 9.61 -18.16
C TYR A 476 -18.41 10.61 -17.05
N SER A 477 -18.94 11.80 -17.37
CA SER A 477 -19.29 12.85 -16.41
C SER A 477 -20.33 12.36 -15.40
N ARG A 478 -21.35 11.62 -15.87
CA ARG A 478 -22.36 11.01 -14.99
C ARG A 478 -21.74 10.00 -14.03
N SER A 479 -20.85 9.15 -14.50
CA SER A 479 -20.16 8.18 -13.67
C SER A 479 -19.30 8.85 -12.61
N LEU A 480 -18.57 9.92 -12.98
CA LEU A 480 -17.70 10.65 -12.07
C LEU A 480 -18.45 11.30 -10.90
N TRP A 481 -19.59 12.00 -11.17
CA TRP A 481 -20.33 12.59 -10.06
C TRP A 481 -20.97 11.52 -9.14
N ILE A 482 -21.44 10.37 -9.68
CA ILE A 482 -21.93 9.26 -8.86
C ILE A 482 -20.82 8.73 -7.95
N ILE A 483 -19.62 8.49 -8.50
CA ILE A 483 -18.44 8.03 -7.73
C ILE A 483 -18.07 9.08 -6.68
N GLY A 484 -18.14 10.38 -7.01
CA GLY A 484 -17.87 11.47 -6.10
C GLY A 484 -18.82 11.47 -4.89
N VAL A 485 -20.12 11.32 -5.11
CA VAL A 485 -21.13 11.22 -4.03
C VAL A 485 -20.86 10.00 -3.15
N ILE A 486 -20.59 8.83 -3.76
CA ILE A 486 -20.26 7.59 -3.01
C ILE A 486 -19.01 7.82 -2.16
N SER A 487 -17.97 8.43 -2.74
CA SER A 487 -16.69 8.67 -2.04
C SER A 487 -16.87 9.61 -0.84
N ILE A 488 -17.63 10.70 -0.99
CA ILE A 488 -17.93 11.63 0.11
C ILE A 488 -18.72 10.91 1.21
N ALA A 489 -19.82 10.25 0.84
CA ALA A 489 -20.69 9.58 1.80
C ALA A 489 -19.95 8.48 2.58
N ALA A 490 -19.15 7.64 1.88
CA ALA A 490 -18.40 6.57 2.49
C ALA A 490 -17.31 7.10 3.46
N ASN A 491 -16.55 8.14 3.07
CA ASN A 491 -15.54 8.74 3.93
C ASN A 491 -16.15 9.39 5.17
N LEU A 492 -17.28 10.09 5.04
CA LEU A 492 -18.01 10.66 6.17
C LEU A 492 -18.57 9.57 7.10
N ALA A 493 -19.14 8.51 6.54
CA ALA A 493 -19.69 7.39 7.31
C ALA A 493 -18.67 6.70 8.21
N VAL A 494 -17.39 6.68 7.84
CA VAL A 494 -16.32 6.04 8.65
C VAL A 494 -15.43 7.04 9.38
N SER A 495 -15.68 8.34 9.26
CA SER A 495 -14.84 9.38 9.85
C SER A 495 -14.77 9.30 11.38
N TRP A 496 -15.87 8.94 12.05
CA TRP A 496 -16.00 8.80 13.50
C TRP A 496 -15.38 7.52 14.07
N ILE A 497 -15.10 6.52 13.23
CA ILE A 497 -14.53 5.24 13.67
C ILE A 497 -13.05 5.44 14.02
N ARG A 498 -12.68 5.01 15.22
CA ARG A 498 -11.29 5.07 15.69
C ARG A 498 -10.49 3.93 15.12
N PRO A 499 -9.36 4.21 14.45
CA PRO A 499 -8.51 3.16 13.87
C PRO A 499 -7.68 2.40 14.92
N VAL A 500 -7.50 2.97 16.13
CA VAL A 500 -6.72 2.41 17.23
C VAL A 500 -7.44 2.63 18.57
N PRO A 501 -7.10 1.86 19.63
CA PRO A 501 -7.66 2.06 20.99
C PRO A 501 -7.47 3.49 21.51
N LYS A 502 -8.36 3.94 22.42
CA LYS A 502 -8.33 5.30 22.97
C LYS A 502 -6.97 5.67 23.59
N SER A 503 -6.34 4.73 24.27
CA SER A 503 -5.02 4.93 24.91
C SER A 503 -3.89 5.24 23.93
N GLN A 504 -4.03 4.87 22.65
CA GLN A 504 -3.05 5.14 21.59
C GLN A 504 -3.44 6.30 20.68
N MET A 505 -4.62 6.88 20.87
CA MET A 505 -5.15 7.96 20.02
C MET A 505 -4.60 9.34 20.37
N MET A 506 -4.29 9.58 21.63
CA MET A 506 -3.74 10.82 22.16
C MET A 506 -2.41 10.54 22.85
N ARG A 507 -1.53 11.55 22.85
CA ARG A 507 -0.28 11.53 23.61
C ARG A 507 -0.62 11.38 25.09
N GLN A 508 -0.07 10.36 25.74
CA GLN A 508 -0.01 10.29 27.20
C GLN A 508 0.96 11.33 27.74
#